data_d88b265fabf602dcd85f9d24c6bfe30d
#
_entry.id   d88b265fabf602dcd85f9d24c6bfe30d
#
_cell.length_a   1.000
_cell.length_b   1.000
_cell.length_c   1.000
_cell.angle_alpha   90.00
_cell.angle_beta   90.00
_cell.angle_gamma   90.00
#
_symmetry.space_group_name_H-M   'P 1'
#
loop_
_entity.id
_entity.type
_entity.pdbx_description
1 polymer ?
#
loop_
_entity_poly.entity_id
_entity_poly.type
_entity_poly.pdbx_seq_one_letter_code
_entity_poly.pdbx_strand_id
1 'polypeptide(L)'
;MFTQISSAGIRGMEGFLVSVEADVSNGLPGFSISGQLALEVREAQERVRTALKNSDFQLPAKKITVNLSPAGRRKEGTVFDLPIAAAVLGAFELLSAEKLKDALLIGELGLDGSVKPVRGVLVLVSAAKKMGFRRCLLPVANVSEGTLVEGIQIIGIQSLRHLQEVLSQDNWEDMDLGISGNINRRTFKPEYLFDFKEICGQSVLRRAAEVAAAGRHGLLMCGSAGTGKSMVAKRIPTILPALSWEENIEISKIYSLCGLLPKGQPLLSQRPFRSPHHTISPQGLTGGGKVPKPGELSLASGGVLFLDELPHFSKGAIEALREPLEEHRITVSRVAGSYEFPADFLILGAMNPCPCGFFPDRSRCSCTPMQIQNYLNRLSRPILERFDICVEAAPVSFLELEDQTMANEDSATIRSRVEKAVKIQNHRFQGTDIHSNIRMGQKEIQRFCQLKEAERRFARKVYEARGISARGYHRVLKTARTIADLAGEEWIQREHLSEAFGYRALEERIWGQKH
;
A
#
# COMPACT_ATOMS: atom_id res chain seq x y z
N MET A 1 32.99 -14.54 28.26
CA MET A 1 31.77 -14.01 28.92
C MET A 1 30.66 -13.92 27.90
N PHE A 2 29.47 -14.37 28.25
CA PHE A 2 28.34 -14.47 27.37
C PHE A 2 27.33 -13.33 27.61
N THR A 3 26.83 -12.74 26.54
CA THR A 3 25.78 -11.72 26.60
C THR A 3 24.78 -11.94 25.46
N GLN A 4 23.51 -11.67 25.75
CA GLN A 4 22.41 -11.79 24.79
C GLN A 4 21.62 -10.48 24.74
N ILE A 5 21.38 -9.96 23.52
CA ILE A 5 20.58 -8.76 23.24
C ILE A 5 19.49 -9.10 22.25
N SER A 6 18.30 -8.57 22.49
CA SER A 6 17.15 -8.76 21.58
C SER A 6 17.15 -7.74 20.46
N SER A 7 16.94 -8.21 19.25
CA SER A 7 16.74 -7.41 18.03
C SER A 7 15.61 -8.02 17.20
N ALA A 8 15.28 -7.41 16.07
CA ALA A 8 14.30 -7.95 15.13
C ALA A 8 14.76 -7.83 13.67
N GLY A 9 14.41 -8.85 12.89
CA GLY A 9 14.53 -8.85 11.45
C GLY A 9 13.17 -8.73 10.78
N ILE A 10 13.14 -8.43 9.50
CA ILE A 10 11.91 -8.31 8.70
C ILE A 10 11.85 -9.44 7.67
N ARG A 11 10.64 -10.01 7.51
CA ARG A 11 10.31 -10.94 6.44
C ARG A 11 8.95 -10.56 5.82
N GLY A 12 8.97 -10.03 4.61
CA GLY A 12 7.75 -9.46 4.01
C GLY A 12 7.24 -8.26 4.83
N MET A 13 6.01 -8.34 5.32
CA MET A 13 5.38 -7.34 6.19
C MET A 13 5.49 -7.67 7.69
N GLU A 14 6.17 -8.74 8.05
CA GLU A 14 6.26 -9.21 9.44
C GLU A 14 7.67 -9.08 9.98
N GLY A 15 7.76 -8.66 11.26
CA GLY A 15 8.99 -8.72 12.01
C GLY A 15 9.12 -10.05 12.78
N PHE A 16 10.34 -10.52 12.93
CA PHE A 16 10.65 -11.70 13.72
C PHE A 16 11.80 -11.44 14.69
N LEU A 17 11.76 -12.08 15.84
CA LEU A 17 12.79 -11.95 16.88
C LEU A 17 14.13 -12.46 16.38
N VAL A 18 15.18 -11.70 16.66
CA VAL A 18 16.58 -12.10 16.48
C VAL A 18 17.30 -11.92 17.80
N SER A 19 17.84 -13.02 18.35
CA SER A 19 18.74 -12.97 19.49
C SER A 19 20.16 -12.76 18.99
N VAL A 20 20.78 -11.70 19.45
CA VAL A 20 22.21 -11.38 19.20
C VAL A 20 23.01 -11.82 20.41
N GLU A 21 23.74 -12.91 20.26
CA GLU A 21 24.54 -13.54 21.30
C GLU A 21 26.00 -13.22 21.07
N ALA A 22 26.69 -12.70 22.05
CA ALA A 22 28.13 -12.44 21.98
C ALA A 22 28.87 -13.20 23.08
N ASP A 23 29.95 -13.89 22.69
CA ASP A 23 30.90 -14.53 23.60
C ASP A 23 32.30 -13.97 23.41
N VAL A 24 32.94 -13.66 24.53
CA VAL A 24 34.34 -13.21 24.58
C VAL A 24 35.16 -14.23 25.33
N SER A 25 36.11 -14.85 24.66
CA SER A 25 36.95 -15.90 25.17
C SER A 25 38.44 -15.60 24.95
N ASN A 26 39.31 -16.28 25.72
CA ASN A 26 40.74 -16.24 25.51
C ASN A 26 41.11 -17.02 24.24
N GLY A 27 42.05 -16.47 23.44
CA GLY A 27 42.50 -17.11 22.21
C GLY A 27 43.13 -16.09 21.27
N LEU A 28 43.38 -16.50 20.02
CA LEU A 28 43.86 -15.58 19.00
C LEU A 28 42.82 -14.47 18.79
N PRO A 29 43.25 -13.20 18.87
CA PRO A 29 42.32 -12.07 18.66
C PRO A 29 41.62 -12.18 17.32
N GLY A 30 40.29 -12.10 17.35
CA GLY A 30 39.47 -12.20 16.15
C GLY A 30 38.05 -11.76 16.42
N PHE A 31 37.34 -11.33 15.38
CA PHE A 31 35.93 -11.03 15.46
C PHE A 31 35.21 -11.83 14.37
N SER A 32 34.25 -12.65 14.74
CA SER A 32 33.47 -13.48 13.82
C SER A 32 31.98 -13.35 14.11
N ILE A 33 31.19 -13.31 13.02
CA ILE A 33 29.71 -13.31 13.11
C ILE A 33 29.18 -14.57 12.42
N SER A 34 28.33 -15.31 13.09
CA SER A 34 27.68 -16.53 12.62
C SER A 34 26.17 -16.39 12.50
N GLY A 35 25.53 -17.29 11.73
CA GLY A 35 24.12 -17.31 11.42
C GLY A 35 23.88 -17.35 9.91
N GLN A 36 22.62 -17.38 9.49
CA GLN A 36 22.27 -17.28 8.08
C GLN A 36 22.21 -15.79 7.68
N LEU A 37 23.34 -15.23 7.26
CA LEU A 37 23.59 -13.80 7.08
C LEU A 37 23.58 -13.40 5.61
N ALA A 38 22.92 -12.29 5.28
CA ALA A 38 23.14 -11.56 4.03
C ALA A 38 24.52 -10.86 4.04
N LEU A 39 24.94 -10.36 2.87
CA LEU A 39 26.25 -9.73 2.74
C LEU A 39 26.40 -8.51 3.68
N GLU A 40 25.38 -7.68 3.72
CA GLU A 40 25.33 -6.45 4.55
C GLU A 40 25.52 -6.75 6.04
N VAL A 41 24.99 -7.89 6.51
CA VAL A 41 25.14 -8.32 7.91
C VAL A 41 26.54 -8.91 8.17
N ARG A 42 27.15 -9.56 7.19
CA ARG A 42 28.55 -10.02 7.31
C ARG A 42 29.51 -8.85 7.40
N GLU A 43 29.26 -7.80 6.62
CA GLU A 43 30.05 -6.55 6.65
C GLU A 43 29.91 -5.78 7.97
N ALA A 44 28.86 -6.06 8.76
CA ALA A 44 28.70 -5.48 10.11
C ALA A 44 29.92 -5.73 11.01
N GLN A 45 30.65 -6.84 10.80
CA GLN A 45 31.88 -7.14 11.54
C GLN A 45 32.88 -5.98 11.52
N GLU A 46 33.17 -5.45 10.33
CA GLU A 46 34.14 -4.35 10.16
C GLU A 46 33.55 -3.01 10.61
N ARG A 47 32.26 -2.76 10.33
CA ARG A 47 31.59 -1.53 10.77
C ARG A 47 31.55 -1.43 12.29
N VAL A 48 31.09 -2.48 12.97
CA VAL A 48 30.99 -2.51 14.43
C VAL A 48 32.36 -2.39 15.08
N ARG A 49 33.37 -3.15 14.58
CA ARG A 49 34.74 -3.09 15.11
C ARG A 49 35.32 -1.67 15.03
N THR A 50 35.14 -1.03 13.88
CA THR A 50 35.64 0.33 13.64
C THR A 50 34.87 1.37 14.48
N ALA A 51 33.53 1.25 14.55
CA ALA A 51 32.69 2.12 15.35
C ALA A 51 33.04 2.06 16.85
N LEU A 52 33.23 0.87 17.38
CA LEU A 52 33.64 0.67 18.78
C LEU A 52 35.00 1.34 19.06
N LYS A 53 35.98 1.14 18.17
CA LYS A 53 37.31 1.77 18.30
C LYS A 53 37.20 3.30 18.26
N ASN A 54 36.47 3.86 17.30
CA ASN A 54 36.34 5.31 17.11
C ASN A 54 35.43 5.97 18.16
N SER A 55 34.70 5.18 18.95
CA SER A 55 33.95 5.64 20.12
C SER A 55 34.74 5.53 21.42
N ASP A 56 36.08 5.33 21.35
CA ASP A 56 37.02 5.17 22.46
C ASP A 56 36.75 4.00 23.40
N PHE A 57 36.04 2.96 22.93
CA PHE A 57 35.95 1.73 23.66
C PHE A 57 37.21 0.88 23.48
N GLN A 58 38.05 0.84 24.54
CA GLN A 58 39.25 0.02 24.54
C GLN A 58 38.91 -1.45 24.81
N LEU A 59 38.78 -2.22 23.72
CA LEU A 59 38.52 -3.65 23.85
C LEU A 59 39.84 -4.42 23.95
N PRO A 60 40.01 -5.27 25.00
CA PRO A 60 41.17 -6.16 25.08
C PRO A 60 41.26 -7.09 23.87
N ALA A 61 42.46 -7.49 23.49
CA ALA A 61 42.73 -8.39 22.38
C ALA A 61 42.29 -9.80 22.71
N LYS A 62 40.99 -10.13 22.48
CA LYS A 62 40.37 -11.43 22.73
C LYS A 62 39.66 -11.94 21.49
N LYS A 63 39.24 -13.21 21.52
CA LYS A 63 38.40 -13.80 20.51
C LYS A 63 36.93 -13.43 20.80
N ILE A 64 36.30 -12.72 19.86
CA ILE A 64 34.89 -12.30 19.89
C ILE A 64 34.12 -13.15 18.90
N THR A 65 33.10 -13.85 19.36
CA THR A 65 32.19 -14.62 18.52
C THR A 65 30.77 -14.09 18.72
N VAL A 66 30.11 -13.67 17.64
CA VAL A 66 28.72 -13.22 17.67
C VAL A 66 27.87 -14.22 16.88
N ASN A 67 26.74 -14.60 17.43
CA ASN A 67 25.76 -15.45 16.76
C ASN A 67 24.40 -14.74 16.68
N LEU A 68 23.78 -14.73 15.48
CA LEU A 68 22.43 -14.21 15.27
C LEU A 68 21.44 -15.37 15.14
N SER A 69 20.72 -15.66 16.21
CA SER A 69 19.71 -16.72 16.32
C SER A 69 18.30 -16.20 15.91
N PRO A 70 17.42 -17.04 15.31
CA PRO A 70 17.60 -18.45 14.94
C PRO A 70 18.34 -18.65 13.62
N ALA A 71 19.16 -19.68 13.52
CA ALA A 71 19.95 -19.99 12.32
C ALA A 71 19.08 -20.31 11.07
N GLY A 72 17.85 -20.77 11.27
CA GLY A 72 16.93 -21.11 10.18
C GLY A 72 16.29 -19.91 9.45
N ARG A 73 16.53 -18.68 9.91
CA ARG A 73 16.00 -17.47 9.29
C ARG A 73 17.14 -16.57 8.83
N ARG A 74 17.07 -16.16 7.56
CA ARG A 74 18.05 -15.24 6.98
C ARG A 74 17.90 -13.84 7.60
N LYS A 75 19.02 -13.25 8.02
CA LYS A 75 19.12 -11.87 8.52
C LYS A 75 19.60 -10.97 7.39
N GLU A 76 18.92 -9.86 7.22
CA GLU A 76 19.11 -8.94 6.10
C GLU A 76 19.10 -7.48 6.60
N GLY A 77 19.80 -6.60 5.88
CA GLY A 77 19.92 -5.18 6.22
C GLY A 77 20.94 -4.91 7.33
N THR A 78 21.07 -3.62 7.66
CA THR A 78 22.07 -3.09 8.58
C THR A 78 21.55 -2.84 9.99
N VAL A 79 20.31 -3.25 10.25
CA VAL A 79 19.59 -3.01 11.54
C VAL A 79 20.25 -3.69 12.75
N PHE A 80 21.16 -4.64 12.52
CA PHE A 80 21.80 -5.44 13.56
C PHE A 80 23.12 -4.83 14.08
N ASP A 81 23.65 -3.77 13.49
CA ASP A 81 24.93 -3.22 13.88
C ASP A 81 24.93 -2.74 15.34
N LEU A 82 23.92 -1.95 15.74
CA LEU A 82 23.78 -1.46 17.11
C LEU A 82 23.59 -2.59 18.13
N PRO A 83 22.69 -3.58 17.93
CA PRO A 83 22.56 -4.72 18.85
C PRO A 83 23.82 -5.59 18.89
N ILE A 84 24.57 -5.76 17.79
CA ILE A 84 25.85 -6.48 17.80
C ILE A 84 26.87 -5.72 18.67
N ALA A 85 27.00 -4.40 18.49
CA ALA A 85 27.90 -3.59 19.32
C ALA A 85 27.51 -3.63 20.79
N ALA A 86 26.22 -3.52 21.11
CA ALA A 86 25.71 -3.62 22.49
C ALA A 86 25.99 -4.99 23.12
N ALA A 87 25.84 -6.08 22.37
CA ALA A 87 26.15 -7.43 22.84
C ALA A 87 27.66 -7.61 23.12
N VAL A 88 28.51 -7.08 22.23
CA VAL A 88 29.97 -7.10 22.44
C VAL A 88 30.36 -6.28 23.66
N LEU A 89 29.84 -5.05 23.81
CA LEU A 89 30.11 -4.20 24.98
C LEU A 89 29.63 -4.87 26.28
N GLY A 90 28.48 -5.53 26.26
CA GLY A 90 27.96 -6.30 27.38
C GLY A 90 28.85 -7.49 27.75
N ALA A 91 29.40 -8.21 26.74
CA ALA A 91 30.32 -9.32 26.95
C ALA A 91 31.69 -8.89 27.51
N PHE A 92 32.06 -7.62 27.35
CA PHE A 92 33.22 -6.99 28.00
C PHE A 92 32.87 -6.28 29.31
N GLU A 93 31.62 -6.37 29.81
CA GLU A 93 31.12 -5.68 31.01
C GLU A 93 31.20 -4.13 30.95
N LEU A 94 31.31 -3.57 29.75
CA LEU A 94 31.33 -2.13 29.51
C LEU A 94 29.93 -1.54 29.40
N LEU A 95 28.89 -2.40 29.34
CA LEU A 95 27.49 -2.04 29.26
C LEU A 95 26.66 -3.06 30.03
N SER A 96 25.66 -2.58 30.80
CA SER A 96 24.75 -3.46 31.54
C SER A 96 23.69 -4.06 30.62
N ALA A 97 23.93 -5.28 30.13
CA ALA A 97 22.99 -6.01 29.28
C ALA A 97 21.70 -6.42 30.02
N GLU A 98 21.74 -6.52 31.35
CA GLU A 98 20.55 -6.83 32.17
C GLU A 98 19.46 -5.77 32.03
N LYS A 99 19.86 -4.50 31.92
CA LYS A 99 18.94 -3.39 31.69
C LYS A 99 18.20 -3.48 30.36
N LEU A 100 18.68 -4.28 29.40
CA LEU A 100 18.10 -4.44 28.06
C LEU A 100 17.21 -5.68 27.91
N LYS A 101 16.92 -6.44 28.98
CA LYS A 101 16.11 -7.67 28.90
C LYS A 101 14.71 -7.43 28.31
N ASP A 102 14.05 -6.33 28.67
CA ASP A 102 12.70 -5.96 28.19
C ASP A 102 12.73 -4.98 27.02
N ALA A 103 13.89 -4.80 26.39
CA ALA A 103 14.10 -3.86 25.32
C ALA A 103 14.55 -4.55 24.02
N LEU A 104 14.07 -4.04 22.90
CA LEU A 104 14.51 -4.44 21.57
C LEU A 104 15.39 -3.34 21.00
N LEU A 105 16.57 -3.72 20.46
CA LEU A 105 17.53 -2.80 19.86
C LEU A 105 17.53 -2.94 18.35
N ILE A 106 17.55 -1.80 17.64
CA ILE A 106 17.73 -1.73 16.18
C ILE A 106 18.54 -0.49 15.82
N GLY A 107 19.43 -0.59 14.83
CA GLY A 107 20.18 0.55 14.33
C GLY A 107 21.37 0.15 13.48
N GLU A 108 21.70 0.97 12.50
CA GLU A 108 22.92 0.88 11.70
C GLU A 108 24.01 1.75 12.35
N LEU A 109 25.27 1.36 12.26
CA LEU A 109 26.39 2.15 12.79
C LEU A 109 27.20 2.81 11.68
N GLY A 110 27.46 4.08 11.86
CA GLY A 110 28.54 4.77 11.17
C GLY A 110 29.91 4.36 11.74
N LEU A 111 30.97 4.47 10.95
CA LEU A 111 32.33 4.17 11.40
C LEU A 111 32.79 5.09 12.54
N ASP A 112 32.15 6.23 12.71
CA ASP A 112 32.36 7.20 13.79
C ASP A 112 31.60 6.85 15.09
N GLY A 113 30.90 5.73 15.11
CA GLY A 113 30.05 5.31 16.23
C GLY A 113 28.68 5.99 16.30
N SER A 114 28.32 6.83 15.35
CA SER A 114 26.96 7.41 15.24
C SER A 114 25.95 6.35 14.82
N VAL A 115 24.72 6.46 15.33
CA VAL A 115 23.61 5.56 14.98
C VAL A 115 22.83 6.15 13.81
N LYS A 116 22.81 5.44 12.68
CA LYS A 116 22.19 5.84 11.42
C LYS A 116 20.76 5.33 11.31
N PRO A 117 19.88 6.04 10.59
CA PRO A 117 18.49 5.61 10.40
C PRO A 117 18.39 4.29 9.65
N VAL A 118 17.39 3.48 10.03
CA VAL A 118 17.07 2.20 9.40
C VAL A 118 15.68 2.23 8.76
N ARG A 119 15.42 1.30 7.84
CA ARG A 119 14.13 1.18 7.16
C ARG A 119 13.23 0.18 7.87
N GLY A 120 11.91 0.34 7.70
CA GLY A 120 10.92 -0.62 8.20
C GLY A 120 10.70 -0.53 9.72
N VAL A 121 10.98 0.61 10.33
CA VAL A 121 10.86 0.81 11.78
C VAL A 121 9.43 0.54 12.27
N LEU A 122 8.40 0.98 11.53
CA LEU A 122 7.01 0.67 11.87
C LEU A 122 6.75 -0.84 11.98
N VAL A 123 7.34 -1.63 11.09
CA VAL A 123 7.20 -3.10 11.12
C VAL A 123 7.95 -3.68 12.31
N LEU A 124 9.20 -3.23 12.54
CA LEU A 124 10.06 -3.71 13.62
C LEU A 124 9.46 -3.39 14.99
N VAL A 125 9.02 -2.15 15.21
CA VAL A 125 8.42 -1.72 16.48
C VAL A 125 7.05 -2.40 16.71
N SER A 126 6.22 -2.54 15.64
CA SER A 126 4.97 -3.29 15.73
C SER A 126 5.20 -4.76 16.13
N ALA A 127 6.26 -5.36 15.61
CA ALA A 127 6.66 -6.72 15.96
C ALA A 127 7.18 -6.78 17.41
N ALA A 128 8.02 -5.84 17.84
CA ALA A 128 8.51 -5.75 19.22
C ALA A 128 7.35 -5.72 20.23
N LYS A 129 6.33 -4.88 19.97
CA LYS A 129 5.12 -4.84 20.79
C LYS A 129 4.38 -6.17 20.83
N LYS A 130 4.17 -6.82 19.66
CA LYS A 130 3.50 -8.14 19.58
C LYS A 130 4.28 -9.24 20.34
N MET A 131 5.61 -9.12 20.42
CA MET A 131 6.48 -10.05 21.15
C MET A 131 6.55 -9.76 22.66
N GLY A 132 5.89 -8.70 23.15
CA GLY A 132 5.81 -8.35 24.57
C GLY A 132 6.94 -7.45 25.08
N PHE A 133 7.79 -6.88 24.20
CA PHE A 133 8.78 -5.90 24.63
C PHE A 133 8.11 -4.61 25.09
N ARG A 134 8.62 -4.06 26.18
CA ARG A 134 8.12 -2.79 26.74
C ARG A 134 8.79 -1.58 26.11
N ARG A 135 10.03 -1.76 25.59
CA ARG A 135 10.87 -0.68 25.08
C ARG A 135 11.50 -1.05 23.75
N CYS A 136 11.74 -0.03 22.93
CA CYS A 136 12.52 -0.16 21.72
C CYS A 136 13.54 0.98 21.62
N LEU A 137 14.84 0.61 21.58
CA LEU A 137 15.94 1.54 21.37
C LEU A 137 16.25 1.56 19.87
N LEU A 138 16.19 2.75 19.29
CA LEU A 138 16.31 2.91 17.85
C LEU A 138 17.00 4.25 17.50
N PRO A 139 17.43 4.46 16.24
CA PRO A 139 18.06 5.71 15.85
C PRO A 139 17.15 6.93 16.11
N VAL A 140 17.71 8.02 16.64
CA VAL A 140 16.95 9.28 16.89
C VAL A 140 16.15 9.73 15.66
N ALA A 141 16.71 9.57 14.46
CA ALA A 141 16.02 9.94 13.22
C ALA A 141 14.74 9.12 12.94
N ASN A 142 14.58 7.97 13.58
CA ASN A 142 13.41 7.10 13.45
C ASN A 142 12.42 7.19 14.63
N VAL A 143 12.70 8.03 15.64
CA VAL A 143 11.82 8.14 16.83
C VAL A 143 10.41 8.54 16.46
N SER A 144 10.24 9.52 15.58
CA SER A 144 8.92 9.96 15.11
C SER A 144 8.10 8.85 14.44
N GLU A 145 8.77 7.92 13.77
CA GLU A 145 8.14 6.74 13.15
C GLU A 145 7.80 5.69 14.22
N GLY A 146 8.74 5.42 15.15
CA GLY A 146 8.53 4.43 16.21
C GLY A 146 7.41 4.78 17.18
N THR A 147 7.26 6.05 17.54
CA THR A 147 6.23 6.55 18.49
C THR A 147 4.80 6.43 17.98
N LEU A 148 4.59 6.12 16.69
CA LEU A 148 3.26 5.82 16.14
C LEU A 148 2.69 4.49 16.66
N VAL A 149 3.54 3.58 17.12
CA VAL A 149 3.12 2.31 17.68
C VAL A 149 2.87 2.48 19.17
N GLU A 150 1.60 2.55 19.56
CA GLU A 150 1.20 2.72 20.95
C GLU A 150 1.55 1.51 21.83
N GLY A 151 1.75 1.78 23.12
CA GLY A 151 1.96 0.73 24.12
C GLY A 151 3.36 0.11 24.10
N ILE A 152 4.33 0.77 23.48
CA ILE A 152 5.76 0.50 23.57
C ILE A 152 6.51 1.82 23.72
N GLN A 153 7.45 1.90 24.65
CA GLN A 153 8.27 3.09 24.88
C GLN A 153 9.40 3.16 23.83
N ILE A 154 9.59 4.29 23.22
CA ILE A 154 10.62 4.52 22.19
C ILE A 154 11.74 5.39 22.77
N ILE A 155 12.96 4.91 22.63
CA ILE A 155 14.17 5.59 23.11
C ILE A 155 15.10 5.82 21.93
N GLY A 156 15.36 7.10 21.63
CA GLY A 156 16.22 7.50 20.52
C GLY A 156 17.70 7.45 20.90
N ILE A 157 18.51 6.74 20.12
CA ILE A 157 19.96 6.61 20.34
C ILE A 157 20.71 7.33 19.22
N GLN A 158 21.63 8.24 19.57
CA GLN A 158 22.43 9.02 18.63
C GLN A 158 23.78 8.36 18.31
N SER A 159 24.41 7.72 19.30
CA SER A 159 25.73 7.10 19.17
C SER A 159 25.91 5.98 20.19
N LEU A 160 26.98 5.20 20.04
CA LEU A 160 27.37 4.16 21.02
C LEU A 160 27.67 4.77 22.39
N ARG A 161 28.27 5.95 22.48
CA ARG A 161 28.49 6.65 23.76
C ARG A 161 27.16 7.05 24.40
N HIS A 162 26.24 7.59 23.61
CA HIS A 162 24.91 7.94 24.11
C HIS A 162 24.15 6.72 24.62
N LEU A 163 24.28 5.55 23.97
CA LEU A 163 23.71 4.30 24.50
C LEU A 163 24.29 3.94 25.88
N GLN A 164 25.58 4.07 26.06
CA GLN A 164 26.24 3.82 27.35
C GLN A 164 25.78 4.83 28.41
N GLU A 165 25.72 6.12 28.09
CA GLU A 165 25.24 7.18 28.99
C GLU A 165 23.79 6.92 29.43
N VAL A 166 22.90 6.60 28.52
CA VAL A 166 21.50 6.27 28.80
C VAL A 166 21.43 5.08 29.78
N LEU A 167 22.14 4.00 29.51
CA LEU A 167 22.11 2.80 30.35
C LEU A 167 22.89 2.93 31.67
N SER A 168 23.76 3.92 31.83
CA SER A 168 24.45 4.21 33.11
C SER A 168 23.54 4.87 34.13
N GLN A 169 22.44 5.49 33.72
CA GLN A 169 21.51 6.15 34.62
C GLN A 169 20.57 5.13 35.30
N ASP A 170 20.26 5.35 36.59
CA ASP A 170 19.41 4.44 37.35
C ASP A 170 17.94 4.48 36.88
N ASN A 171 17.46 5.67 36.45
CA ASN A 171 16.09 5.88 35.97
C ASN A 171 15.99 5.98 34.42
N TRP A 172 16.91 5.33 33.69
CA TRP A 172 16.90 5.37 32.21
C TRP A 172 15.56 4.90 31.61
N GLU A 173 14.83 4.10 32.35
CA GLU A 173 13.50 3.56 31.99
C GLU A 173 12.42 4.63 31.91
N ASP A 174 12.53 5.71 32.72
CA ASP A 174 11.57 6.81 32.80
C ASP A 174 11.99 8.01 31.94
N MET A 175 13.14 7.89 31.25
CA MET A 175 13.62 8.98 30.40
C MET A 175 12.72 9.13 29.17
N ASP A 176 11.91 10.16 29.20
CA ASP A 176 11.30 10.70 27.97
C ASP A 176 12.41 11.42 27.17
N LEU A 177 13.30 10.64 26.53
CA LEU A 177 14.38 11.17 25.70
C LEU A 177 13.85 11.78 24.41
N GLY A 178 12.94 12.72 24.64
CA GLY A 178 12.56 13.77 23.73
C GLY A 178 11.97 13.28 22.40
N ILE A 179 10.80 13.35 22.34
CA ILE A 179 9.78 13.88 21.47
C ILE A 179 8.50 13.11 21.86
N SER A 180 7.97 13.45 23.04
CA SER A 180 6.51 13.45 23.20
C SER A 180 5.97 14.52 22.26
N GLY A 181 6.28 14.41 20.99
CA GLY A 181 5.49 15.04 19.97
C GLY A 181 4.13 14.38 20.09
N ASN A 182 3.20 15.04 20.78
CA ASN A 182 1.79 14.81 20.56
C ASN A 182 1.58 14.88 19.05
N ILE A 183 1.79 13.75 18.35
CA ILE A 183 1.36 13.61 16.96
C ILE A 183 -0.14 13.70 17.10
N ASN A 184 -0.61 14.91 16.83
CA ASN A 184 -2.00 15.28 17.06
C ASN A 184 -2.83 14.45 16.10
N ARG A 185 -3.35 13.30 16.55
CA ARG A 185 -4.18 12.36 15.78
C ARG A 185 -5.32 13.06 15.03
N ARG A 186 -5.67 14.28 15.47
CA ARG A 186 -6.83 15.05 14.98
C ARG A 186 -6.55 15.93 13.77
N THR A 187 -5.30 16.06 13.29
CA THR A 187 -4.96 17.13 12.34
C THR A 187 -4.27 16.69 11.05
N PHE A 188 -4.31 15.42 10.67
CA PHE A 188 -3.96 15.05 9.29
C PHE A 188 -5.12 15.40 8.35
N LYS A 189 -5.31 16.70 8.07
CA LYS A 189 -6.11 17.10 6.92
C LYS A 189 -5.26 16.87 5.69
N PRO A 190 -5.68 15.99 4.78
CA PRO A 190 -4.94 15.80 3.54
C PRO A 190 -4.97 17.10 2.72
N GLU A 191 -3.81 17.62 2.37
CA GLU A 191 -3.67 18.72 1.45
C GLU A 191 -3.57 18.15 0.03
N TYR A 192 -4.62 18.32 -0.75
CA TYR A 192 -4.64 17.89 -2.15
C TYR A 192 -4.26 19.05 -3.07
N LEU A 193 -3.36 18.79 -4.01
CA LEU A 193 -2.96 19.75 -5.05
C LEU A 193 -4.04 19.95 -6.14
N PHE A 194 -5.03 19.06 -6.20
CA PHE A 194 -6.04 18.99 -7.25
C PHE A 194 -7.44 18.96 -6.64
N ASP A 195 -8.42 19.47 -7.40
CA ASP A 195 -9.82 19.45 -7.01
C ASP A 195 -10.71 19.02 -8.17
N PHE A 196 -11.83 18.32 -7.87
CA PHE A 196 -12.81 17.89 -8.88
C PHE A 196 -13.49 19.06 -9.59
N LYS A 197 -13.57 20.22 -8.96
CA LYS A 197 -14.11 21.46 -9.60
C LYS A 197 -13.35 21.89 -10.85
N GLU A 198 -12.09 21.47 -10.98
CA GLU A 198 -11.24 21.78 -12.14
C GLU A 198 -11.58 20.94 -13.39
N ILE A 199 -12.46 19.93 -13.26
CA ILE A 199 -12.88 19.07 -14.36
C ILE A 199 -14.05 19.75 -15.07
N CYS A 200 -13.80 20.33 -16.24
CA CYS A 200 -14.84 20.92 -17.09
C CYS A 200 -15.64 19.82 -17.81
N GLY A 201 -16.96 19.94 -17.84
CA GLY A 201 -17.86 18.99 -18.48
C GLY A 201 -17.75 17.59 -17.86
N GLN A 202 -17.71 16.54 -18.69
CA GLN A 202 -17.47 15.14 -18.28
C GLN A 202 -18.43 14.63 -17.20
N SER A 203 -19.71 15.03 -17.22
CA SER A 203 -20.69 14.69 -16.18
C SER A 203 -20.78 13.17 -15.90
N VAL A 204 -20.81 12.36 -16.97
CA VAL A 204 -20.87 10.89 -16.88
C VAL A 204 -19.61 10.34 -16.22
N LEU A 205 -18.45 10.85 -16.60
CA LEU A 205 -17.17 10.37 -16.04
C LEU A 205 -16.99 10.79 -14.58
N ARG A 206 -17.42 12.02 -14.23
CA ARG A 206 -17.44 12.51 -12.83
C ARG A 206 -18.35 11.64 -11.96
N ARG A 207 -19.57 11.33 -12.44
CA ARG A 207 -20.51 10.45 -11.74
C ARG A 207 -19.97 9.02 -11.61
N ALA A 208 -19.40 8.47 -12.66
CA ALA A 208 -18.75 7.17 -12.64
C ALA A 208 -17.59 7.11 -11.61
N ALA A 209 -16.79 8.17 -11.51
CA ALA A 209 -15.72 8.30 -10.52
C ALA A 209 -16.27 8.33 -9.08
N GLU A 210 -17.38 9.03 -8.83
CA GLU A 210 -18.06 9.05 -7.53
C GLU A 210 -18.55 7.65 -7.13
N VAL A 211 -19.22 6.94 -8.05
CA VAL A 211 -19.70 5.57 -7.80
C VAL A 211 -18.52 4.61 -7.59
N ALA A 212 -17.46 4.73 -8.40
CA ALA A 212 -16.25 3.93 -8.24
C ALA A 212 -15.59 4.16 -6.87
N ALA A 213 -15.50 5.40 -6.42
CA ALA A 213 -14.94 5.76 -5.12
C ALA A 213 -15.80 5.23 -3.96
N ALA A 214 -17.13 5.33 -4.05
CA ALA A 214 -18.04 4.92 -2.99
C ALA A 214 -18.08 3.40 -2.78
N GLY A 215 -18.04 2.61 -3.86
CA GLY A 215 -18.12 1.14 -3.80
C GLY A 215 -16.79 0.42 -3.99
N ARG A 216 -15.70 1.15 -4.23
CA ARG A 216 -14.38 0.63 -4.64
C ARG A 216 -14.43 -0.16 -5.96
N HIS A 217 -15.34 0.23 -6.87
CA HIS A 217 -15.52 -0.40 -8.16
C HIS A 217 -14.40 -0.05 -9.15
N GLY A 218 -13.83 -1.05 -9.82
CA GLY A 218 -12.87 -0.82 -10.90
C GLY A 218 -13.48 0.03 -12.01
N LEU A 219 -12.78 1.12 -12.42
CA LEU A 219 -13.25 2.06 -13.43
C LEU A 219 -12.33 2.03 -14.66
N LEU A 220 -12.91 1.73 -15.82
CA LEU A 220 -12.25 1.83 -17.14
C LEU A 220 -12.78 3.04 -17.91
N MET A 221 -11.90 3.95 -18.26
CA MET A 221 -12.16 5.15 -19.02
C MET A 221 -11.67 4.98 -20.47
N CYS A 222 -12.57 5.03 -21.44
CA CYS A 222 -12.24 4.92 -22.85
C CYS A 222 -12.55 6.23 -23.57
N GLY A 223 -11.62 6.76 -24.37
CA GLY A 223 -11.84 7.99 -25.12
C GLY A 223 -10.57 8.43 -25.86
N SER A 224 -10.70 9.38 -26.78
CA SER A 224 -9.57 9.92 -27.53
C SER A 224 -8.53 10.59 -26.62
N ALA A 225 -7.33 10.83 -27.14
CA ALA A 225 -6.33 11.60 -26.43
C ALA A 225 -6.85 13.01 -26.08
N GLY A 226 -6.48 13.54 -24.93
CA GLY A 226 -6.88 14.88 -24.50
C GLY A 226 -8.30 14.99 -23.89
N THR A 227 -9.06 13.90 -23.74
CA THR A 227 -10.41 13.93 -23.12
C THR A 227 -10.42 14.01 -21.60
N GLY A 228 -9.30 14.23 -20.94
CA GLY A 228 -9.24 14.43 -19.49
C GLY A 228 -9.21 13.17 -18.61
N LYS A 229 -9.07 11.95 -19.18
CA LYS A 229 -9.04 10.69 -18.44
C LYS A 229 -8.02 10.69 -17.28
N SER A 230 -6.77 11.03 -17.58
CA SER A 230 -5.69 11.10 -16.57
C SER A 230 -5.89 12.25 -15.57
N MET A 231 -6.57 13.33 -16.00
CA MET A 231 -6.97 14.44 -15.14
C MET A 231 -7.97 13.98 -14.08
N VAL A 232 -9.00 13.24 -14.47
CA VAL A 232 -9.99 12.67 -13.54
C VAL A 232 -9.33 11.65 -12.62
N ALA A 233 -8.52 10.73 -13.16
CA ALA A 233 -7.84 9.70 -12.37
C ALA A 233 -7.02 10.29 -11.21
N LYS A 234 -6.22 11.34 -11.47
CA LYS A 234 -5.38 12.02 -10.47
C LYS A 234 -6.21 12.70 -9.37
N ARG A 235 -7.49 13.00 -9.62
CA ARG A 235 -8.39 13.64 -8.65
C ARG A 235 -9.21 12.66 -7.83
N ILE A 236 -9.33 11.40 -8.23
CA ILE A 236 -10.09 10.38 -7.47
C ILE A 236 -9.62 10.25 -6.00
N PRO A 237 -8.31 10.32 -5.67
CA PRO A 237 -7.91 10.30 -4.25
C PRO A 237 -8.55 11.40 -3.40
N THR A 238 -8.91 12.54 -4.00
CA THR A 238 -9.51 13.68 -3.28
C THR A 238 -10.95 13.45 -2.85
N ILE A 239 -11.65 12.47 -3.48
CA ILE A 239 -13.04 12.12 -3.16
C ILE A 239 -13.16 10.80 -2.40
N LEU A 240 -12.05 10.07 -2.21
CA LEU A 240 -12.04 8.90 -1.33
C LEU A 240 -12.19 9.32 0.14
N PRO A 241 -12.78 8.47 0.99
CA PRO A 241 -12.81 8.70 2.43
C PRO A 241 -11.40 8.92 2.99
N ALA A 242 -11.29 9.76 4.03
CA ALA A 242 -10.03 9.94 4.73
C ALA A 242 -9.50 8.58 5.26
N LEU A 243 -8.17 8.46 5.39
CA LEU A 243 -7.56 7.28 6.00
C LEU A 243 -7.92 7.23 7.49
N SER A 244 -8.34 6.05 7.98
CA SER A 244 -8.37 5.82 9.41
C SER A 244 -6.93 5.75 9.96
N TRP A 245 -6.77 5.87 11.26
CA TRP A 245 -5.45 5.77 11.89
C TRP A 245 -4.81 4.40 11.63
N GLU A 246 -5.60 3.35 11.78
CA GLU A 246 -5.18 1.96 11.61
C GLU A 246 -4.81 1.67 10.14
N GLU A 247 -5.67 2.09 9.20
CA GLU A 247 -5.37 2.00 7.76
C GLU A 247 -4.06 2.70 7.41
N ASN A 248 -3.86 3.91 7.97
CA ASN A 248 -2.68 4.71 7.67
C ASN A 248 -1.40 4.04 8.18
N ILE A 249 -1.42 3.48 9.38
CA ILE A 249 -0.27 2.73 9.91
C ILE A 249 0.05 1.54 9.00
N GLU A 250 -0.95 0.74 8.60
CA GLU A 250 -0.72 -0.44 7.77
C GLU A 250 -0.15 -0.07 6.39
N ILE A 251 -0.66 0.99 5.76
CA ILE A 251 -0.13 1.49 4.50
C ILE A 251 1.27 2.06 4.69
N SER A 252 1.49 2.85 5.75
CA SER A 252 2.80 3.47 6.02
C SER A 252 3.88 2.44 6.33
N LYS A 253 3.55 1.25 6.85
CA LYS A 253 4.50 0.13 6.97
C LYS A 253 5.11 -0.27 5.63
N ILE A 254 4.30 -0.31 4.55
CA ILE A 254 4.78 -0.65 3.20
C ILE A 254 5.79 0.39 2.74
N TYR A 255 5.47 1.67 2.94
CA TYR A 255 6.32 2.79 2.56
C TYR A 255 7.60 2.87 3.40
N SER A 256 7.50 2.57 4.69
CA SER A 256 8.64 2.44 5.62
C SER A 256 9.63 1.37 5.15
N LEU A 257 9.14 0.17 4.80
CA LEU A 257 9.97 -0.92 4.25
C LEU A 257 10.73 -0.52 2.98
N CYS A 258 10.06 0.24 2.11
CA CYS A 258 10.65 0.71 0.87
C CYS A 258 11.56 1.95 1.06
N GLY A 259 11.54 2.59 2.25
CA GLY A 259 12.23 3.86 2.51
C GLY A 259 11.62 5.03 1.72
N LEU A 260 10.31 4.99 1.49
CA LEU A 260 9.55 5.95 0.69
C LEU A 260 8.67 6.89 1.55
N LEU A 261 8.76 6.82 2.88
CA LEU A 261 8.11 7.81 3.74
C LEU A 261 8.76 9.19 3.52
N PRO A 262 7.95 10.26 3.40
CA PRO A 262 8.47 11.61 3.27
C PRO A 262 9.32 11.99 4.48
N LYS A 263 10.40 12.75 4.27
CA LYS A 263 11.25 13.24 5.35
C LYS A 263 10.42 14.07 6.35
N GLY A 264 10.52 13.73 7.63
CA GLY A 264 9.81 14.43 8.71
C GLY A 264 8.32 14.10 8.82
N GLN A 265 7.79 13.22 7.95
CA GLN A 265 6.41 12.74 8.02
C GLN A 265 6.43 11.23 8.25
N PRO A 266 6.13 10.77 9.46
CA PRO A 266 6.19 9.34 9.79
C PRO A 266 4.99 8.54 9.27
N LEU A 267 3.94 9.23 8.79
CA LEU A 267 2.74 8.66 8.16
C LEU A 267 2.47 9.33 6.82
N LEU A 268 1.71 8.64 5.99
CA LEU A 268 1.19 9.22 4.76
C LEU A 268 0.10 10.24 5.08
N SER A 269 0.14 11.40 4.43
CA SER A 269 -0.89 12.45 4.56
C SER A 269 -2.13 12.19 3.70
N GLN A 270 -2.00 11.35 2.67
CA GLN A 270 -3.03 11.09 1.65
C GLN A 270 -3.06 9.61 1.27
N ARG A 271 -4.19 9.16 0.73
CA ARG A 271 -4.26 7.86 0.09
C ARG A 271 -3.28 7.77 -1.08
N PRO A 272 -2.53 6.67 -1.22
CA PRO A 272 -1.58 6.51 -2.31
C PRO A 272 -2.24 6.63 -3.69
N PHE A 273 -1.54 7.28 -4.61
CA PHE A 273 -1.87 7.26 -6.03
C PHE A 273 -0.64 6.76 -6.79
N ARG A 274 -0.74 5.56 -7.36
CA ARG A 274 0.34 4.95 -8.14
C ARG A 274 -0.04 4.86 -9.60
N SER A 275 0.83 5.36 -10.45
CA SER A 275 0.63 5.36 -11.90
C SER A 275 1.92 4.86 -12.58
N PRO A 276 2.16 3.55 -12.57
CA PRO A 276 3.34 3.00 -13.23
C PRO A 276 3.27 3.19 -14.74
N HIS A 277 4.42 3.44 -15.36
CA HIS A 277 4.51 3.54 -16.80
C HIS A 277 4.21 2.18 -17.47
N HIS A 278 3.62 2.16 -18.66
CA HIS A 278 3.21 0.93 -19.35
C HIS A 278 4.40 -0.02 -19.69
N THR A 279 5.65 0.47 -19.67
CA THR A 279 6.86 -0.36 -19.86
C THR A 279 7.31 -1.10 -18.59
N ILE A 280 6.60 -0.95 -17.48
CA ILE A 280 6.95 -1.62 -16.23
C ILE A 280 6.97 -3.15 -16.40
N SER A 281 7.95 -3.80 -15.79
CA SER A 281 8.01 -5.26 -15.78
C SER A 281 6.96 -5.87 -14.82
N PRO A 282 6.56 -7.13 -15.01
CA PRO A 282 5.71 -7.85 -14.05
C PRO A 282 6.27 -7.78 -12.62
N GLN A 283 7.59 -7.91 -12.45
CA GLN A 283 8.24 -7.81 -11.14
C GLN A 283 8.20 -6.39 -10.55
N GLY A 284 8.26 -5.36 -11.37
CA GLY A 284 8.06 -3.98 -10.92
C GLY A 284 6.66 -3.76 -10.35
N LEU A 285 5.64 -4.42 -10.93
CA LEU A 285 4.27 -4.38 -10.43
C LEU A 285 4.11 -5.18 -9.14
N THR A 286 4.45 -6.47 -9.15
CA THR A 286 4.18 -7.38 -8.02
C THR A 286 5.22 -7.27 -6.90
N GLY A 287 6.37 -6.72 -7.21
CA GLY A 287 7.52 -6.80 -6.32
C GLY A 287 8.39 -8.04 -6.62
N GLY A 288 9.49 -8.13 -5.94
CA GLY A 288 10.45 -9.21 -6.16
C GLY A 288 11.88 -8.82 -5.81
N GLY A 289 12.83 -9.46 -6.46
CA GLY A 289 14.26 -9.33 -6.18
C GLY A 289 14.81 -10.54 -5.43
N LYS A 290 16.11 -10.50 -5.12
CA LYS A 290 16.79 -11.52 -4.30
C LYS A 290 16.21 -11.54 -2.89
N VAL A 291 15.93 -10.38 -2.35
CA VAL A 291 15.11 -10.11 -1.16
C VAL A 291 13.82 -9.51 -1.66
N PRO A 292 12.69 -10.20 -1.53
CA PRO A 292 11.43 -9.70 -2.05
C PRO A 292 11.02 -8.38 -1.37
N LYS A 293 10.83 -7.35 -2.19
CA LYS A 293 10.31 -6.03 -1.77
C LYS A 293 8.94 -5.81 -2.39
N PRO A 294 8.08 -5.01 -1.74
CA PRO A 294 6.80 -4.62 -2.31
C PRO A 294 6.97 -3.92 -3.66
N GLY A 295 6.09 -4.23 -4.62
CA GLY A 295 6.00 -3.55 -5.91
C GLY A 295 4.94 -2.44 -5.93
N GLU A 296 4.68 -1.89 -7.13
CA GLU A 296 3.71 -0.80 -7.32
C GLU A 296 2.29 -1.16 -6.85
N LEU A 297 1.89 -2.43 -6.98
CA LEU A 297 0.56 -2.88 -6.52
C LEU A 297 0.44 -2.79 -4.99
N SER A 298 1.48 -3.17 -4.26
CA SER A 298 1.48 -3.04 -2.80
C SER A 298 1.59 -1.58 -2.37
N LEU A 299 2.37 -0.77 -3.07
CA LEU A 299 2.46 0.67 -2.83
C LEU A 299 1.13 1.41 -3.12
N ALA A 300 0.25 0.85 -3.95
CA ALA A 300 -1.08 1.37 -4.21
C ALA A 300 -2.11 0.99 -3.14
N SER A 301 -1.78 0.07 -2.22
CA SER A 301 -2.72 -0.40 -1.18
C SER A 301 -3.31 0.75 -0.37
N GLY A 302 -4.60 0.66 -0.09
CA GLY A 302 -5.39 1.70 0.59
C GLY A 302 -5.69 2.92 -0.28
N GLY A 303 -5.20 2.97 -1.51
CA GLY A 303 -5.34 4.07 -2.44
C GLY A 303 -5.78 3.67 -3.84
N VAL A 304 -5.11 4.21 -4.85
CA VAL A 304 -5.47 4.10 -6.27
C VAL A 304 -4.29 3.57 -7.07
N LEU A 305 -4.54 2.56 -7.90
CA LEU A 305 -3.66 2.15 -8.99
C LEU A 305 -4.25 2.63 -10.31
N PHE A 306 -3.54 3.52 -10.99
CA PHE A 306 -3.95 4.04 -12.29
C PHE A 306 -3.05 3.48 -13.41
N LEU A 307 -3.66 2.78 -14.35
CA LEU A 307 -3.01 2.20 -15.53
C LEU A 307 -3.41 3.01 -16.77
N ASP A 308 -2.58 3.99 -17.10
CA ASP A 308 -2.79 4.78 -18.33
C ASP A 308 -2.32 3.99 -19.55
N GLU A 309 -2.95 4.20 -20.68
CA GLU A 309 -2.66 3.48 -21.92
C GLU A 309 -2.69 1.94 -21.72
N LEU A 310 -3.70 1.44 -21.01
CA LEU A 310 -3.81 0.04 -20.57
C LEU A 310 -3.46 -1.02 -21.64
N PRO A 311 -3.86 -0.90 -22.94
CA PRO A 311 -3.49 -1.89 -23.96
C PRO A 311 -2.00 -1.88 -24.36
N HIS A 312 -1.21 -0.91 -23.87
CA HIS A 312 0.23 -0.84 -24.14
C HIS A 312 1.10 -1.58 -23.12
N PHE A 313 0.53 -1.96 -21.99
CA PHE A 313 1.23 -2.83 -21.04
C PHE A 313 1.57 -4.20 -21.64
N SER A 314 2.69 -4.77 -21.25
CA SER A 314 3.05 -6.12 -21.65
C SER A 314 2.00 -7.15 -21.17
N LYS A 315 1.79 -8.22 -21.94
CA LYS A 315 0.85 -9.29 -21.55
C LYS A 315 1.18 -9.85 -20.15
N GLY A 316 2.46 -10.02 -19.84
CA GLY A 316 2.89 -10.48 -18.51
C GLY A 316 2.55 -9.52 -17.38
N ALA A 317 2.66 -8.20 -17.62
CA ALA A 317 2.27 -7.18 -16.64
C ALA A 317 0.75 -7.17 -16.39
N ILE A 318 -0.05 -7.32 -17.44
CA ILE A 318 -1.51 -7.42 -17.34
C ILE A 318 -1.94 -8.69 -16.59
N GLU A 319 -1.35 -9.84 -16.91
CA GLU A 319 -1.67 -11.12 -16.24
C GLU A 319 -1.26 -11.10 -14.76
N ALA A 320 -0.19 -10.40 -14.40
CA ALA A 320 0.26 -10.24 -13.02
C ALA A 320 -0.73 -9.48 -12.11
N LEU A 321 -1.71 -8.78 -12.69
CA LEU A 321 -2.78 -8.10 -11.94
C LEU A 321 -3.87 -9.06 -11.45
N ARG A 322 -3.99 -10.27 -12.02
CA ARG A 322 -5.16 -11.14 -11.79
C ARG A 322 -5.28 -11.58 -10.34
N GLU A 323 -4.22 -12.18 -9.80
CA GLU A 323 -4.20 -12.64 -8.41
C GLU A 323 -4.41 -11.49 -7.41
N PRO A 324 -3.70 -10.34 -7.50
CA PRO A 324 -3.91 -9.22 -6.61
C PRO A 324 -5.33 -8.64 -6.63
N LEU A 325 -5.96 -8.61 -7.79
CA LEU A 325 -7.35 -8.12 -7.92
C LEU A 325 -8.40 -9.10 -7.38
N GLU A 326 -8.06 -10.38 -7.21
CA GLU A 326 -8.93 -11.40 -6.61
C GLU A 326 -8.69 -11.54 -5.11
N GLU A 327 -7.42 -11.73 -4.73
CA GLU A 327 -6.99 -12.07 -3.38
C GLU A 327 -6.65 -10.85 -2.51
N HIS A 328 -6.52 -9.64 -3.12
CA HIS A 328 -6.08 -8.40 -2.48
C HIS A 328 -4.73 -8.50 -1.76
N ARG A 329 -3.93 -9.47 -2.18
CA ARG A 329 -2.56 -9.72 -1.72
C ARG A 329 -1.72 -10.26 -2.87
N ILE A 330 -0.42 -10.17 -2.69
CA ILE A 330 0.58 -10.70 -3.61
C ILE A 330 1.44 -11.69 -2.86
N THR A 331 1.59 -12.88 -3.41
CA THR A 331 2.46 -13.90 -2.86
C THR A 331 3.71 -14.04 -3.74
N VAL A 332 4.87 -13.65 -3.21
CA VAL A 332 6.16 -13.80 -3.89
C VAL A 332 6.89 -15.02 -3.33
N SER A 333 6.87 -16.14 -4.05
CA SER A 333 7.58 -17.35 -3.66
C SER A 333 9.03 -17.31 -4.15
N ARG A 334 9.98 -17.67 -3.26
CA ARG A 334 11.42 -17.79 -3.52
C ARG A 334 11.96 -19.03 -2.80
N VAL A 335 13.17 -19.43 -3.12
CA VAL A 335 13.86 -20.56 -2.44
C VAL A 335 13.94 -20.31 -0.92
N ALA A 336 14.09 -19.06 -0.50
CA ALA A 336 14.16 -18.68 0.91
C ALA A 336 12.79 -18.65 1.61
N GLY A 337 11.68 -18.87 0.90
CA GLY A 337 10.32 -18.92 1.43
C GLY A 337 9.32 -18.07 0.66
N SER A 338 8.09 -18.04 1.14
CA SER A 338 6.99 -17.24 0.60
C SER A 338 6.86 -15.93 1.38
N TYR A 339 6.59 -14.84 0.67
CA TYR A 339 6.44 -13.49 1.19
C TYR A 339 5.09 -12.95 0.73
N GLU A 340 4.29 -12.48 1.66
CA GLU A 340 2.99 -11.88 1.35
C GLU A 340 3.06 -10.36 1.52
N PHE A 341 2.47 -9.66 0.55
CA PHE A 341 2.32 -8.21 0.56
C PHE A 341 0.86 -7.83 0.29
N PRO A 342 0.30 -6.84 0.96
CA PRO A 342 -1.04 -6.36 0.69
C PRO A 342 -1.12 -5.74 -0.72
N ALA A 343 -2.28 -5.86 -1.36
CA ALA A 343 -2.58 -5.29 -2.67
C ALA A 343 -4.06 -4.91 -2.80
N ASP A 344 -4.56 -4.17 -1.81
CA ASP A 344 -5.95 -3.71 -1.76
C ASP A 344 -6.07 -2.27 -2.22
N PHE A 345 -6.32 -2.07 -3.51
CA PHE A 345 -6.39 -0.76 -4.16
C PHE A 345 -7.63 -0.62 -5.05
N LEU A 346 -8.05 0.61 -5.30
CA LEU A 346 -9.00 0.94 -6.35
C LEU A 346 -8.28 0.95 -7.70
N ILE A 347 -8.67 0.06 -8.63
CA ILE A 347 -8.09 0.03 -9.97
C ILE A 347 -8.78 1.01 -10.89
N LEU A 348 -7.99 1.84 -11.58
CA LEU A 348 -8.42 2.72 -12.65
C LEU A 348 -7.66 2.36 -13.92
N GLY A 349 -8.36 2.21 -15.02
CA GLY A 349 -7.76 2.03 -16.35
C GLY A 349 -8.14 3.18 -17.28
N ALA A 350 -7.21 3.60 -18.12
CA ALA A 350 -7.50 4.50 -19.23
C ALA A 350 -6.98 3.91 -20.54
N MET A 351 -7.76 4.07 -21.60
CA MET A 351 -7.39 3.60 -22.94
C MET A 351 -8.03 4.44 -24.03
N ASN A 352 -7.47 4.36 -25.20
CA ASN A 352 -8.11 4.85 -26.41
C ASN A 352 -9.01 3.77 -27.03
N PRO A 353 -10.03 4.11 -27.83
CA PRO A 353 -10.90 3.12 -28.45
C PRO A 353 -10.24 2.35 -29.61
N CYS A 354 -9.15 2.88 -30.16
CA CYS A 354 -8.35 2.27 -31.21
C CYS A 354 -6.94 2.87 -31.23
N PRO A 355 -5.99 2.38 -32.05
CA PRO A 355 -4.64 2.94 -32.14
C PRO A 355 -4.58 4.43 -32.47
N CYS A 356 -5.44 4.95 -33.36
CA CYS A 356 -5.48 6.38 -33.69
C CYS A 356 -6.35 7.21 -32.72
N GLY A 357 -7.16 6.55 -31.87
CA GLY A 357 -7.97 7.21 -30.83
C GLY A 357 -9.34 7.72 -31.28
N PHE A 358 -9.73 7.60 -32.53
CA PHE A 358 -10.94 8.27 -33.07
C PHE A 358 -12.14 7.33 -33.35
N PHE A 359 -11.98 6.00 -33.20
CA PHE A 359 -13.10 5.08 -33.32
C PHE A 359 -14.20 5.42 -32.27
N PRO A 360 -15.51 5.40 -32.59
CA PRO A 360 -16.15 4.91 -33.83
C PRO A 360 -16.30 5.96 -34.94
N ASP A 361 -15.82 7.20 -34.80
CA ASP A 361 -15.90 8.24 -35.81
C ASP A 361 -15.06 7.86 -37.04
N ARG A 362 -15.73 7.32 -38.06
CA ARG A 362 -15.09 6.87 -39.30
C ARG A 362 -14.56 8.01 -40.17
N SER A 363 -14.97 9.24 -39.94
CA SER A 363 -14.45 10.41 -40.67
C SER A 363 -13.02 10.76 -40.21
N ARG A 364 -12.67 10.44 -38.96
CA ARG A 364 -11.37 10.74 -38.35
C ARG A 364 -10.53 9.48 -38.10
N CYS A 365 -11.16 8.32 -37.99
CA CYS A 365 -10.49 7.06 -37.70
C CYS A 365 -9.92 6.41 -38.96
N SER A 366 -8.59 6.35 -39.07
CA SER A 366 -7.87 5.70 -40.16
C SER A 366 -7.58 4.20 -39.92
N CYS A 367 -7.98 3.64 -38.79
CA CYS A 367 -7.70 2.25 -38.45
C CYS A 367 -8.60 1.26 -39.21
N THR A 368 -8.00 0.19 -39.72
CA THR A 368 -8.75 -0.92 -40.28
C THR A 368 -9.46 -1.69 -39.17
N PRO A 369 -10.54 -2.45 -39.47
CA PRO A 369 -11.22 -3.31 -38.48
C PRO A 369 -10.25 -4.28 -37.79
N MET A 370 -9.33 -4.87 -38.54
CA MET A 370 -8.30 -5.79 -38.02
C MET A 370 -7.34 -5.09 -37.02
N GLN A 371 -6.92 -3.86 -37.30
CA GLN A 371 -6.08 -3.09 -36.38
C GLN A 371 -6.81 -2.76 -35.08
N ILE A 372 -8.09 -2.39 -35.16
CA ILE A 372 -8.93 -2.14 -33.97
C ILE A 372 -9.05 -3.41 -33.15
N GLN A 373 -9.39 -4.53 -33.79
CA GLN A 373 -9.56 -5.82 -33.11
C GLN A 373 -8.26 -6.28 -32.43
N ASN A 374 -7.13 -6.21 -33.13
CA ASN A 374 -5.83 -6.57 -32.58
C ASN A 374 -5.42 -5.68 -31.38
N TYR A 375 -5.79 -4.41 -31.42
CA TYR A 375 -5.56 -3.49 -30.31
C TYR A 375 -6.41 -3.85 -29.10
N LEU A 376 -7.70 -4.08 -29.29
CA LEU A 376 -8.63 -4.43 -28.23
C LEU A 376 -8.34 -5.81 -27.64
N ASN A 377 -7.91 -6.77 -28.44
CA ASN A 377 -7.56 -8.14 -28.02
C ASN A 377 -6.30 -8.20 -27.13
N ARG A 378 -5.55 -7.10 -26.98
CA ARG A 378 -4.46 -7.03 -25.98
C ARG A 378 -4.98 -7.13 -24.56
N LEU A 379 -6.24 -6.73 -24.32
CA LEU A 379 -6.90 -6.87 -23.05
C LEU A 379 -7.71 -8.16 -23.01
N SER A 380 -7.31 -9.08 -22.14
CA SER A 380 -8.04 -10.33 -21.96
C SER A 380 -9.37 -10.10 -21.25
N ARG A 381 -10.39 -10.92 -21.57
CA ARG A 381 -11.70 -10.85 -20.89
C ARG A 381 -11.60 -10.91 -19.37
N PRO A 382 -10.78 -11.78 -18.74
CA PRO A 382 -10.62 -11.82 -17.29
C PRO A 382 -10.17 -10.49 -16.68
N ILE A 383 -9.37 -9.70 -17.38
CA ILE A 383 -8.95 -8.36 -16.91
C ILE A 383 -10.07 -7.35 -17.08
N LEU A 384 -10.77 -7.34 -18.23
CA LEU A 384 -11.94 -6.49 -18.43
C LEU A 384 -13.03 -6.75 -17.39
N GLU A 385 -13.18 -8.00 -17.00
CA GLU A 385 -14.06 -8.39 -15.91
C GLU A 385 -13.68 -7.84 -14.53
N ARG A 386 -12.55 -7.19 -14.35
CA ARG A 386 -12.17 -6.48 -13.10
C ARG A 386 -12.62 -5.02 -13.08
N PHE A 387 -13.06 -4.51 -14.21
CA PHE A 387 -13.64 -3.17 -14.30
C PHE A 387 -15.18 -3.30 -14.28
N ASP A 388 -15.80 -2.87 -13.20
CA ASP A 388 -17.25 -2.91 -13.04
C ASP A 388 -17.93 -1.78 -13.80
N ILE A 389 -17.25 -0.66 -13.91
CA ILE A 389 -17.69 0.58 -14.51
C ILE A 389 -16.82 0.86 -15.74
N CYS A 390 -17.44 0.86 -16.91
CA CYS A 390 -16.78 1.22 -18.17
C CYS A 390 -17.49 2.43 -18.78
N VAL A 391 -16.79 3.54 -18.92
CA VAL A 391 -17.37 4.80 -19.42
C VAL A 391 -16.58 5.39 -20.54
N GLU A 392 -17.28 6.10 -21.42
CA GLU A 392 -16.68 6.89 -22.47
C GLU A 392 -16.37 8.31 -21.98
N ALA A 393 -15.12 8.72 -22.14
CA ALA A 393 -14.70 10.10 -21.94
C ALA A 393 -14.94 10.88 -23.26
N ALA A 394 -16.02 11.63 -23.30
CA ALA A 394 -16.35 12.44 -24.47
C ALA A 394 -15.39 13.63 -24.63
N PRO A 395 -15.15 14.13 -25.86
CA PRO A 395 -14.46 15.40 -26.03
C PRO A 395 -15.24 16.52 -25.35
N VAL A 396 -14.54 17.42 -24.67
CA VAL A 396 -15.13 18.62 -24.06
C VAL A 396 -15.33 19.67 -25.16
N SER A 397 -16.51 20.24 -25.24
CA SER A 397 -16.79 21.31 -26.20
C SER A 397 -16.11 22.62 -25.78
N PHE A 398 -15.85 23.51 -26.75
CA PHE A 398 -15.29 24.83 -26.46
C PHE A 398 -16.17 25.65 -25.52
N LEU A 399 -17.50 25.52 -25.65
CA LEU A 399 -18.46 26.19 -24.78
C LEU A 399 -18.35 25.73 -23.34
N GLU A 400 -18.17 24.41 -23.10
CA GLU A 400 -17.97 23.87 -21.74
C GLU A 400 -16.63 24.30 -21.13
N LEU A 401 -15.61 24.63 -21.94
CA LEU A 401 -14.33 25.14 -21.46
C LEU A 401 -14.39 26.61 -21.07
N GLU A 402 -15.19 27.42 -21.78
CA GLU A 402 -15.35 28.84 -21.50
C GLU A 402 -16.42 29.14 -20.44
N ASP A 403 -17.32 28.20 -20.19
CA ASP A 403 -18.43 28.40 -19.25
C ASP A 403 -17.95 28.40 -17.80
N GLN A 404 -17.52 29.57 -17.33
CA GLN A 404 -17.17 29.81 -15.91
C GLN A 404 -18.40 29.84 -14.99
N THR A 405 -19.63 29.82 -15.55
CA THR A 405 -20.87 29.86 -14.76
C THR A 405 -21.31 28.50 -14.27
N MET A 406 -20.86 27.40 -14.90
CA MET A 406 -21.08 26.06 -14.40
C MET A 406 -20.22 25.84 -13.15
N ALA A 407 -20.79 26.09 -11.98
CA ALA A 407 -20.19 25.74 -10.71
C ALA A 407 -20.04 24.21 -10.61
N ASN A 408 -18.88 23.71 -11.03
CA ASN A 408 -18.56 22.30 -10.83
C ASN A 408 -18.47 21.99 -9.33
N GLU A 409 -19.06 20.89 -8.90
CA GLU A 409 -18.95 20.44 -7.51
C GLU A 409 -17.48 20.21 -7.14
N ASP A 410 -17.10 20.67 -5.96
CA ASP A 410 -15.77 20.48 -5.40
C ASP A 410 -15.57 19.07 -4.84
N SER A 411 -14.33 18.71 -4.63
CA SER A 411 -13.96 17.42 -4.06
C SER A 411 -14.55 17.19 -2.67
N ALA A 412 -14.72 18.23 -1.87
CA ALA A 412 -15.24 18.12 -0.50
C ALA A 412 -16.72 17.71 -0.50
N THR A 413 -17.51 18.29 -1.40
CA THR A 413 -18.94 17.97 -1.56
C THR A 413 -19.13 16.52 -2.02
N ILE A 414 -18.39 16.09 -3.06
CA ILE A 414 -18.45 14.72 -3.56
C ILE A 414 -17.98 13.74 -2.46
N ARG A 415 -16.87 14.02 -1.80
CA ARG A 415 -16.34 13.19 -0.71
C ARG A 415 -17.36 13.01 0.42
N SER A 416 -18.08 14.06 0.79
CA SER A 416 -19.14 13.96 1.82
C SER A 416 -20.23 12.95 1.45
N ARG A 417 -20.64 12.88 0.17
CA ARG A 417 -21.61 11.87 -0.31
C ARG A 417 -20.99 10.47 -0.29
N VAL A 418 -19.75 10.34 -0.77
CA VAL A 418 -19.01 9.08 -0.74
C VAL A 418 -18.85 8.56 0.70
N GLU A 419 -18.47 9.41 1.66
CA GLU A 419 -18.35 9.04 3.07
C GLU A 419 -19.68 8.59 3.69
N LYS A 420 -20.80 9.22 3.31
CA LYS A 420 -22.13 8.78 3.75
C LYS A 420 -22.45 7.37 3.22
N ALA A 421 -22.21 7.11 1.94
CA ALA A 421 -22.41 5.80 1.34
C ALA A 421 -21.50 4.73 1.97
N VAL A 422 -20.24 5.06 2.24
CA VAL A 422 -19.30 4.15 2.92
C VAL A 422 -19.74 3.87 4.36
N LYS A 423 -20.29 4.84 5.09
CA LYS A 423 -20.85 4.61 6.44
C LYS A 423 -22.01 3.62 6.40
N ILE A 424 -22.90 3.71 5.39
CA ILE A 424 -24.00 2.74 5.19
C ILE A 424 -23.43 1.34 4.94
N GLN A 425 -22.38 1.22 4.11
CA GLN A 425 -21.71 -0.06 3.83
C GLN A 425 -21.05 -0.63 5.10
N ASN A 426 -20.31 0.18 5.84
CA ASN A 426 -19.68 -0.26 7.09
C ASN A 426 -20.70 -0.76 8.11
N HIS A 427 -21.86 -0.10 8.23
CA HIS A 427 -22.96 -0.58 9.09
C HIS A 427 -23.54 -1.90 8.59
N ARG A 428 -23.76 -2.03 7.27
CA ARG A 428 -24.26 -3.24 6.61
C ARG A 428 -23.38 -4.45 6.83
N PHE A 429 -22.06 -4.27 6.80
CA PHE A 429 -21.05 -5.33 6.89
C PHE A 429 -20.44 -5.49 8.28
N GLN A 430 -21.03 -4.86 9.30
CA GLN A 430 -20.54 -4.96 10.67
C GLN A 430 -20.45 -6.43 11.11
N GLY A 431 -19.30 -6.82 11.69
CA GLY A 431 -19.03 -8.20 12.11
C GLY A 431 -18.60 -9.14 10.97
N THR A 432 -18.25 -8.61 9.80
CA THR A 432 -17.66 -9.36 8.68
C THR A 432 -16.34 -8.72 8.24
N ASP A 433 -15.57 -9.45 7.43
CA ASP A 433 -14.32 -8.94 6.82
C ASP A 433 -14.58 -8.13 5.53
N ILE A 434 -15.83 -7.78 5.25
CA ILE A 434 -16.24 -7.03 4.07
C ILE A 434 -16.29 -5.54 4.41
N HIS A 435 -15.62 -4.71 3.61
CA HIS A 435 -15.54 -3.25 3.83
C HIS A 435 -16.13 -2.42 2.67
N SER A 436 -16.60 -3.06 1.60
CA SER A 436 -17.17 -2.36 0.44
C SER A 436 -18.08 -3.27 -0.38
N ASN A 437 -19.01 -2.66 -1.14
CA ASN A 437 -19.98 -3.42 -1.94
C ASN A 437 -19.33 -4.32 -3.00
N ILE A 438 -18.17 -3.92 -3.57
CA ILE A 438 -17.47 -4.77 -4.55
C ILE A 438 -17.06 -6.14 -3.96
N ARG A 439 -16.80 -6.19 -2.66
CA ARG A 439 -16.38 -7.41 -1.96
C ARG A 439 -17.50 -8.36 -1.59
N MET A 440 -18.77 -8.01 -1.84
CA MET A 440 -19.89 -8.90 -1.59
C MET A 440 -19.74 -10.21 -2.36
N GLY A 441 -19.83 -11.34 -1.67
CA GLY A 441 -19.99 -12.66 -2.26
C GLY A 441 -21.44 -12.95 -2.66
N GLN A 442 -21.72 -14.17 -3.09
CA GLN A 442 -23.05 -14.56 -3.53
C GLN A 442 -24.11 -14.45 -2.41
N LYS A 443 -23.73 -14.80 -1.17
CA LYS A 443 -24.63 -14.72 -0.01
C LYS A 443 -25.03 -13.27 0.30
N GLU A 444 -24.06 -12.36 0.27
CA GLU A 444 -24.29 -10.95 0.54
C GLU A 444 -25.11 -10.29 -0.58
N ILE A 445 -24.88 -10.64 -1.84
CA ILE A 445 -25.68 -10.16 -2.97
C ILE A 445 -27.15 -10.60 -2.79
N GLN A 446 -27.41 -11.88 -2.44
CA GLN A 446 -28.76 -12.36 -2.18
C GLN A 446 -29.43 -11.64 -1.01
N ARG A 447 -28.67 -11.26 0.01
CA ARG A 447 -29.17 -10.59 1.21
C ARG A 447 -29.41 -9.09 0.98
N PHE A 448 -28.46 -8.39 0.36
CA PHE A 448 -28.39 -6.93 0.33
C PHE A 448 -28.72 -6.29 -1.03
N CYS A 449 -28.82 -7.10 -2.10
CA CYS A 449 -29.19 -6.63 -3.43
C CYS A 449 -30.55 -7.18 -3.86
N GLN A 450 -31.48 -7.29 -2.92
CA GLN A 450 -32.85 -7.75 -3.22
C GLN A 450 -33.58 -6.74 -4.09
N LEU A 451 -34.30 -7.23 -5.08
CA LEU A 451 -35.10 -6.44 -6.01
C LEU A 451 -36.57 -6.70 -5.76
N LYS A 452 -37.40 -5.65 -5.75
CA LYS A 452 -38.85 -5.76 -5.79
C LYS A 452 -39.29 -6.31 -7.16
N GLU A 453 -40.55 -6.70 -7.29
CA GLU A 453 -41.03 -7.39 -8.49
C GLU A 453 -40.90 -6.56 -9.79
N ALA A 454 -41.09 -5.24 -9.70
CA ALA A 454 -40.96 -4.35 -10.85
C ALA A 454 -39.51 -4.25 -11.33
N GLU A 455 -38.57 -4.05 -10.39
CA GLU A 455 -37.11 -3.97 -10.64
C GLU A 455 -36.56 -5.31 -11.14
N ARG A 456 -37.08 -6.43 -10.60
CA ARG A 456 -36.73 -7.80 -11.05
C ARG A 456 -37.13 -8.02 -12.49
N ARG A 457 -38.36 -7.64 -12.86
CA ARG A 457 -38.84 -7.73 -14.26
C ARG A 457 -38.02 -6.85 -15.20
N PHE A 458 -37.69 -5.63 -14.78
CA PHE A 458 -36.82 -4.75 -15.56
C PHE A 458 -35.41 -5.36 -15.74
N ALA A 459 -34.77 -5.80 -14.67
CA ALA A 459 -33.44 -6.40 -14.70
C ALA A 459 -33.42 -7.66 -15.58
N ARG A 460 -34.44 -8.53 -15.48
CA ARG A 460 -34.59 -9.73 -16.34
C ARG A 460 -34.65 -9.36 -17.81
N LYS A 461 -35.52 -8.39 -18.16
CA LYS A 461 -35.63 -7.92 -19.55
C LYS A 461 -34.30 -7.44 -20.14
N VAL A 462 -33.52 -6.65 -19.36
CA VAL A 462 -32.22 -6.16 -19.80
C VAL A 462 -31.19 -7.29 -19.88
N TYR A 463 -31.19 -8.20 -18.90
CA TYR A 463 -30.29 -9.35 -18.85
C TYR A 463 -30.45 -10.24 -20.10
N GLU A 464 -31.73 -10.60 -20.44
CA GLU A 464 -32.06 -11.43 -21.60
C GLU A 464 -31.74 -10.70 -22.93
N ALA A 465 -32.08 -9.41 -23.03
CA ALA A 465 -31.90 -8.63 -24.26
C ALA A 465 -30.40 -8.40 -24.60
N ARG A 466 -29.54 -8.27 -23.59
CA ARG A 466 -28.11 -8.00 -23.77
C ARG A 466 -27.22 -9.23 -23.65
N GLY A 467 -27.77 -10.41 -23.31
CA GLY A 467 -26.99 -11.63 -23.15
C GLY A 467 -25.90 -11.54 -22.07
N ILE A 468 -26.20 -10.84 -20.97
CA ILE A 468 -25.24 -10.60 -19.89
C ILE A 468 -24.93 -11.93 -19.17
N SER A 469 -23.65 -12.17 -18.82
CA SER A 469 -23.27 -13.35 -18.04
C SER A 469 -23.73 -13.23 -16.57
N ALA A 470 -23.86 -14.36 -15.87
CA ALA A 470 -24.21 -14.38 -14.45
C ALA A 470 -23.24 -13.53 -13.59
N ARG A 471 -21.93 -13.59 -13.88
CA ARG A 471 -20.93 -12.71 -13.23
C ARG A 471 -21.17 -11.24 -13.55
N GLY A 472 -21.46 -10.91 -14.80
CA GLY A 472 -21.81 -9.56 -15.24
C GLY A 472 -23.03 -9.02 -14.48
N TYR A 473 -24.05 -9.83 -14.33
CA TYR A 473 -25.27 -9.47 -13.58
C TYR A 473 -24.98 -9.20 -12.11
N HIS A 474 -24.19 -10.06 -11.44
CA HIS A 474 -23.81 -9.83 -10.05
C HIS A 474 -23.05 -8.50 -9.88
N ARG A 475 -22.19 -8.13 -10.84
CA ARG A 475 -21.49 -6.84 -10.81
C ARG A 475 -22.45 -5.65 -10.98
N VAL A 476 -23.41 -5.76 -11.89
CA VAL A 476 -24.48 -4.75 -12.02
C VAL A 476 -25.22 -4.58 -10.69
N LEU A 477 -25.58 -5.66 -10.02
CA LEU A 477 -26.26 -5.59 -8.72
C LEU A 477 -25.41 -4.89 -7.64
N LYS A 478 -24.10 -5.18 -7.56
CA LYS A 478 -23.19 -4.53 -6.62
C LYS A 478 -23.07 -3.03 -6.92
N THR A 479 -22.94 -2.66 -8.20
CA THR A 479 -22.87 -1.25 -8.62
C THR A 479 -24.20 -0.54 -8.34
N ALA A 480 -25.34 -1.16 -8.66
CA ALA A 480 -26.67 -0.61 -8.37
C ALA A 480 -26.88 -0.41 -6.86
N ARG A 481 -26.37 -1.34 -6.01
CA ARG A 481 -26.40 -1.17 -4.55
C ARG A 481 -25.58 0.06 -4.11
N THR A 482 -24.41 0.27 -4.70
CA THR A 482 -23.59 1.44 -4.40
C THR A 482 -24.27 2.74 -4.82
N ILE A 483 -24.94 2.76 -5.98
CA ILE A 483 -25.70 3.92 -6.46
C ILE A 483 -26.86 4.22 -5.51
N ALA A 484 -27.55 3.18 -5.03
CA ALA A 484 -28.63 3.34 -4.05
C ALA A 484 -28.10 3.82 -2.68
N ASP A 485 -26.91 3.37 -2.24
CA ASP A 485 -26.25 3.88 -1.03
C ASP A 485 -25.89 5.36 -1.14
N LEU A 486 -25.43 5.79 -2.31
CA LEU A 486 -25.15 7.21 -2.61
C LEU A 486 -26.42 8.07 -2.61
N ALA A 487 -27.56 7.50 -3.03
CA ALA A 487 -28.87 8.13 -2.97
C ALA A 487 -29.50 8.09 -1.56
N GLY A 488 -28.92 7.31 -0.62
CA GLY A 488 -29.50 7.09 0.72
C GLY A 488 -30.71 6.18 0.74
N GLU A 489 -30.92 5.39 -0.32
CA GLU A 489 -32.08 4.52 -0.49
C GLU A 489 -31.84 3.10 0.06
N GLU A 490 -32.80 2.60 0.82
CA GLU A 490 -32.74 1.24 1.38
C GLU A 490 -32.83 0.17 0.30
N TRP A 491 -33.66 0.40 -0.72
CA TRP A 491 -33.92 -0.55 -1.80
C TRP A 491 -33.32 -0.09 -3.11
N ILE A 492 -32.83 -1.07 -3.91
CA ILE A 492 -32.39 -0.79 -5.27
C ILE A 492 -33.62 -0.48 -6.11
N GLN A 493 -33.67 0.72 -6.70
CA GLN A 493 -34.75 1.17 -7.58
C GLN A 493 -34.36 1.00 -9.04
N ARG A 494 -35.32 1.22 -9.94
CA ARG A 494 -35.14 1.06 -11.39
C ARG A 494 -34.08 2.00 -11.96
N GLU A 495 -34.01 3.24 -11.44
CA GLU A 495 -33.02 4.25 -11.83
C GLU A 495 -31.60 3.77 -11.52
N HIS A 496 -31.38 3.19 -10.35
CA HIS A 496 -30.09 2.65 -9.93
C HIS A 496 -29.63 1.49 -10.82
N LEU A 497 -30.58 0.60 -11.20
CA LEU A 497 -30.31 -0.47 -12.15
C LEU A 497 -29.99 0.06 -13.54
N SER A 498 -30.75 1.07 -14.00
CA SER A 498 -30.56 1.68 -15.32
C SER A 498 -29.17 2.30 -15.44
N GLU A 499 -28.73 3.06 -14.41
CA GLU A 499 -27.39 3.64 -14.35
C GLU A 499 -26.33 2.54 -14.34
N ALA A 500 -26.47 1.52 -13.50
CA ALA A 500 -25.51 0.41 -13.40
C ALA A 500 -25.39 -0.41 -14.69
N PHE A 501 -26.50 -0.68 -15.39
CA PHE A 501 -26.49 -1.30 -16.72
C PHE A 501 -25.85 -0.39 -17.77
N GLY A 502 -26.05 0.93 -17.66
CA GLY A 502 -25.41 1.92 -18.53
C GLY A 502 -23.89 1.83 -18.52
N TYR A 503 -23.28 1.60 -17.35
CA TYR A 503 -21.83 1.45 -17.21
C TYR A 503 -21.24 0.21 -17.89
N ARG A 504 -22.05 -0.72 -18.35
CA ARG A 504 -21.61 -1.88 -19.12
C ARG A 504 -21.84 -1.78 -20.63
N ALA A 505 -22.60 -0.79 -21.06
CA ALA A 505 -22.93 -0.62 -22.49
C ALA A 505 -21.70 -0.40 -23.36
N LEU A 506 -20.67 0.27 -22.85
CA LEU A 506 -19.41 0.49 -23.56
C LEU A 506 -18.65 -0.81 -23.81
N GLU A 507 -18.58 -1.70 -22.81
CA GLU A 507 -17.92 -3.00 -22.94
C GLU A 507 -18.61 -3.84 -24.02
N GLU A 508 -19.95 -3.89 -24.02
CA GLU A 508 -20.71 -4.60 -25.04
C GLU A 508 -20.48 -4.05 -26.43
N ARG A 509 -20.41 -2.71 -26.58
CA ARG A 509 -20.18 -2.03 -27.86
C ARG A 509 -18.78 -2.29 -28.42
N ILE A 510 -17.76 -2.32 -27.56
CA ILE A 510 -16.36 -2.41 -27.98
C ILE A 510 -15.93 -3.89 -28.12
N TRP A 511 -16.31 -4.76 -27.20
CA TRP A 511 -15.86 -6.17 -27.17
C TRP A 511 -16.96 -7.19 -27.44
N GLY A 512 -18.25 -6.76 -27.48
CA GLY A 512 -19.41 -7.63 -27.65
C GLY A 512 -19.72 -7.99 -29.12
N GLN A 513 -19.15 -7.29 -30.09
CA GLN A 513 -19.37 -7.61 -31.50
C GLN A 513 -18.65 -8.92 -31.84
N LYS A 514 -19.41 -10.01 -31.90
CA LYS A 514 -18.98 -11.21 -32.64
C LYS A 514 -19.04 -10.84 -34.12
N HIS A 515 -17.88 -10.68 -34.74
CA HIS A 515 -17.75 -10.64 -36.19
C HIS A 515 -17.69 -12.06 -36.73
#